data_b196211a25d7a4d00afc0974d8b864cf
#
_entry.id   b196211a25d7a4d00afc0974d8b864cf
#
_cell.length_a   1.000
_cell.length_b   1.000
_cell.length_c   1.000
_cell.angle_alpha   90.00
_cell.angle_beta   90.00
_cell.angle_gamma   90.00
#
_symmetry.space_group_name_H-M   'P 1'
#
loop_
_entity.id
_entity.type
_entity.pdbx_description
1 polymer ?
#
loop_
_entity_poly.entity_id
_entity_poly.type
_entity_poly.pdbx_seq_one_letter_code
_entity_poly.pdbx_strand_id
1 'polypeptide(L)'
;MGVNREDTEKVCLSPVDRLTESFDSFIKANSLTETLEEIRREVYQSFCDKTQGNYFNGKTLGVNHIDGLSRTTDNREQPILSIDFFETDYYTHKIIGRLLDKIQFNSSLVQKDMEGFYSWSRNSFGISLILIIPKDNMILLTKRSKKAAFTEDKEWIYVSVTEALSETDFDEETGAPDISKAVFRGIQEELGIKEIQLKSDTLRFYESFYETKFHQDNIVASIELSETLSFKDIAELLAKDKFMEIKDVIPLPKNKKEIATFIEKNEEQMRSQTIFTLESFMVRLEE
;
A
#
# COMPACT_ATOMS: atom_id res chain seq x y z
N MET A 1 12.54 14.40 8.79
CA MET A 1 13.88 14.73 8.28
C MET A 1 13.76 15.15 6.83
N GLY A 2 14.37 16.25 6.39
CA GLY A 2 14.35 16.65 4.99
C GLY A 2 15.31 15.80 4.17
N VAL A 3 14.90 15.36 2.99
CA VAL A 3 15.79 14.68 2.04
C VAL A 3 16.68 15.74 1.39
N ASN A 4 17.98 15.53 1.45
CA ASN A 4 18.93 16.38 0.76
C ASN A 4 18.73 16.21 -0.76
N ARG A 5 18.83 17.29 -1.53
CA ARG A 5 18.72 17.30 -2.98
C ARG A 5 19.70 16.32 -3.65
N GLU A 6 20.91 16.20 -3.12
CA GLU A 6 21.94 15.27 -3.60
C GLU A 6 21.56 13.80 -3.39
N ASP A 7 20.88 13.47 -2.26
CA ASP A 7 20.43 12.11 -2.00
C ASP A 7 19.30 11.72 -2.94
N THR A 8 18.43 12.67 -3.24
CA THR A 8 17.35 12.48 -4.21
C THR A 8 17.87 12.23 -5.63
N GLU A 9 18.87 12.98 -6.07
CA GLU A 9 19.52 12.78 -7.37
C GLU A 9 20.19 11.40 -7.49
N LYS A 10 20.91 10.97 -6.46
CA LYS A 10 21.55 9.64 -6.45
C LYS A 10 20.56 8.52 -6.56
N VAL A 11 19.44 8.62 -5.87
CA VAL A 11 18.39 7.61 -5.91
C VAL A 11 17.69 7.56 -7.26
N CYS A 12 17.44 8.71 -7.89
CA CYS A 12 16.84 8.76 -9.23
C CYS A 12 17.73 8.18 -10.33
N LEU A 13 19.05 8.18 -10.11
CA LEU A 13 20.03 7.69 -11.09
C LEU A 13 20.39 6.20 -10.90
N SER A 14 20.03 5.61 -9.76
CA SER A 14 20.29 4.22 -9.45
C SER A 14 18.99 3.42 -9.50
N PRO A 15 18.63 2.84 -10.66
CA PRO A 15 17.59 1.82 -10.67
C PRO A 15 17.98 0.69 -9.73
N VAL A 16 17.00 0.05 -9.14
CA VAL A 16 17.21 -1.03 -8.19
C VAL A 16 18.09 -2.12 -8.82
N ASP A 17 19.24 -2.42 -8.21
CA ASP A 17 20.30 -3.27 -8.78
C ASP A 17 19.83 -4.65 -9.26
N ARG A 18 18.78 -5.20 -8.65
CA ARG A 18 18.24 -6.53 -9.02
C ARG A 18 17.42 -6.55 -10.31
N LEU A 19 16.97 -5.39 -10.79
CA LEU A 19 16.10 -5.29 -11.96
C LEU A 19 16.83 -4.74 -13.20
N THR A 20 18.08 -4.35 -13.05
CA THR A 20 18.83 -3.55 -14.01
C THR A 20 18.90 -4.21 -15.40
N GLU A 21 19.21 -5.50 -15.49
CA GLU A 21 19.37 -6.16 -16.79
C GLU A 21 18.06 -6.31 -17.55
N SER A 22 17.01 -6.76 -16.86
CA SER A 22 15.67 -6.93 -17.46
C SER A 22 15.04 -5.58 -17.81
N PHE A 23 15.11 -4.62 -16.89
CA PHE A 23 14.59 -3.26 -17.09
C PHE A 23 15.35 -2.53 -18.20
N ASP A 24 16.66 -2.52 -18.17
CA ASP A 24 17.49 -1.88 -19.20
C ASP A 24 17.28 -2.52 -20.58
N SER A 25 17.13 -3.83 -20.64
CA SER A 25 16.81 -4.55 -21.87
C SER A 25 15.45 -4.15 -22.41
N PHE A 26 14.44 -4.04 -21.55
CA PHE A 26 13.11 -3.56 -21.93
C PHE A 26 13.15 -2.12 -22.46
N ILE A 27 13.81 -1.20 -21.76
CA ILE A 27 13.96 0.20 -22.16
C ILE A 27 14.62 0.34 -23.52
N LYS A 28 15.73 -0.36 -23.75
CA LYS A 28 16.47 -0.33 -25.02
C LYS A 28 15.68 -0.95 -26.16
N ALA A 29 15.08 -2.12 -25.93
CA ALA A 29 14.29 -2.83 -26.95
C ALA A 29 13.08 -2.04 -27.44
N ASN A 30 12.53 -1.16 -26.60
CA ASN A 30 11.37 -0.34 -26.91
C ASN A 30 11.69 1.15 -27.19
N SER A 31 13.00 1.49 -27.29
CA SER A 31 13.46 2.88 -27.57
C SER A 31 12.93 3.90 -26.54
N LEU A 32 12.85 3.52 -25.27
CA LEU A 32 12.28 4.33 -24.21
C LEU A 32 13.31 5.14 -23.39
N THR A 33 14.58 5.17 -23.82
CA THR A 33 15.65 5.81 -23.05
C THR A 33 15.39 7.30 -22.80
N GLU A 34 15.03 8.06 -23.84
CA GLU A 34 14.71 9.49 -23.71
C GLU A 34 13.48 9.72 -22.82
N THR A 35 12.44 8.89 -23.00
CA THR A 35 11.22 8.91 -22.18
C THR A 35 11.53 8.67 -20.70
N LEU A 36 12.39 7.72 -20.41
CA LEU A 36 12.80 7.42 -19.02
C LEU A 36 13.55 8.60 -18.39
N GLU A 37 14.47 9.23 -19.13
CA GLU A 37 15.20 10.41 -18.62
C GLU A 37 14.29 11.63 -18.41
N GLU A 38 13.28 11.80 -19.24
CA GLU A 38 12.25 12.81 -19.04
C GLU A 38 11.44 12.54 -17.77
N ILE A 39 10.98 11.30 -17.58
CA ILE A 39 10.23 10.87 -16.38
C ILE A 39 11.07 11.10 -15.12
N ARG A 40 12.35 10.71 -15.12
CA ARG A 40 13.26 10.93 -13.99
C ARG A 40 13.32 12.40 -13.60
N ARG A 41 13.46 13.30 -14.58
CA ARG A 41 13.44 14.74 -14.33
C ARG A 41 12.12 15.25 -13.78
N GLU A 42 10.99 14.80 -14.36
CA GLU A 42 9.65 15.18 -13.90
C GLU A 42 9.39 14.72 -12.46
N VAL A 43 9.71 13.47 -12.14
CA VAL A 43 9.55 12.91 -10.79
C VAL A 43 10.42 13.65 -9.80
N TYR A 44 11.71 13.87 -10.13
CA TYR A 44 12.62 14.64 -9.30
C TYR A 44 12.08 16.05 -9.03
N GLN A 45 11.68 16.78 -10.07
CA GLN A 45 11.13 18.12 -9.93
C GLN A 45 9.85 18.13 -9.08
N SER A 46 8.94 17.19 -9.31
CA SER A 46 7.71 17.03 -8.51
C SER A 46 8.00 16.83 -7.03
N PHE A 47 9.05 16.10 -6.71
CA PHE A 47 9.50 15.91 -5.35
C PHE A 47 10.06 17.22 -4.76
N CYS A 48 10.89 17.94 -5.46
CA CYS A 48 11.42 19.22 -5.00
C CYS A 48 10.32 20.26 -4.79
N ASP A 49 9.36 20.36 -5.72
CA ASP A 49 8.32 21.39 -5.70
C ASP A 49 7.25 21.13 -4.63
N LYS A 50 6.81 19.89 -4.48
CA LYS A 50 5.73 19.54 -3.53
C LYS A 50 6.14 19.63 -2.08
N THR A 51 7.41 19.51 -1.77
CA THR A 51 7.87 19.34 -0.40
C THR A 51 8.86 20.38 0.06
N GLN A 52 9.28 21.31 -0.82
CA GLN A 52 10.33 22.27 -0.51
C GLN A 52 11.59 21.60 0.10
N GLY A 53 11.93 20.41 -0.38
CA GLY A 53 13.06 19.62 0.10
C GLY A 53 12.78 18.77 1.36
N ASN A 54 11.52 18.65 1.80
CA ASN A 54 11.14 17.84 2.97
C ASN A 54 10.66 16.44 2.61
N TYR A 55 11.04 15.92 1.46
CA TYR A 55 10.66 14.60 1.03
C TYR A 55 11.58 13.52 1.59
N PHE A 56 10.99 12.45 2.09
CA PHE A 56 11.72 11.27 2.50
C PHE A 56 11.56 10.19 1.43
N ASN A 57 12.67 9.76 0.83
CA ASN A 57 12.70 8.59 -0.02
C ASN A 57 13.00 7.37 0.86
N GLY A 58 11.96 6.75 1.42
CA GLY A 58 12.09 5.55 2.22
C GLY A 58 12.35 4.32 1.37
N LYS A 59 13.16 3.40 1.88
CA LYS A 59 13.25 2.06 1.35
C LYS A 59 11.89 1.37 1.53
N THR A 60 11.46 0.66 0.50
CA THR A 60 10.24 -0.14 0.47
C THR A 60 10.51 -1.47 -0.22
N LEU A 61 9.50 -2.30 -0.35
CA LEU A 61 9.63 -3.60 -0.99
C LEU A 61 8.77 -3.68 -2.24
N GLY A 62 9.36 -4.20 -3.29
CA GLY A 62 8.65 -4.66 -4.48
C GLY A 62 8.44 -6.17 -4.43
N VAL A 63 7.65 -6.71 -5.34
CA VAL A 63 7.26 -8.12 -5.40
C VAL A 63 7.87 -8.80 -6.61
N ASN A 64 8.71 -9.81 -6.38
CA ASN A 64 9.20 -10.68 -7.44
C ASN A 64 8.13 -11.71 -7.84
N HIS A 65 7.54 -12.35 -6.83
CA HIS A 65 6.65 -13.48 -7.06
C HIS A 65 5.63 -13.61 -5.93
N ILE A 66 4.41 -14.08 -6.29
CA ILE A 66 3.35 -14.43 -5.34
C ILE A 66 2.84 -15.80 -5.70
N ASP A 67 2.94 -16.74 -4.75
CA ASP A 67 2.41 -18.09 -4.87
C ASP A 67 1.30 -18.35 -3.85
N GLY A 68 0.21 -18.90 -4.33
CA GLY A 68 -0.86 -19.44 -3.50
C GLY A 68 -0.75 -20.95 -3.40
N LEU A 69 -0.46 -21.47 -2.22
CA LEU A 69 -0.46 -22.91 -1.96
C LEU A 69 -1.75 -23.27 -1.21
N SER A 70 -2.51 -24.23 -1.76
CA SER A 70 -3.76 -24.69 -1.13
C SER A 70 -3.57 -25.83 -0.13
N ARG A 71 -2.40 -26.48 -0.14
CA ARG A 71 -2.10 -27.65 0.70
C ARG A 71 -0.66 -27.62 1.22
N THR A 72 -0.50 -27.97 2.47
CA THR A 72 0.82 -28.24 3.07
C THR A 72 1.35 -29.63 2.69
N THR A 73 2.64 -29.88 2.96
CA THR A 73 3.30 -31.17 2.69
C THR A 73 2.67 -32.38 3.44
N ASP A 74 1.93 -32.11 4.53
CA ASP A 74 1.18 -33.12 5.29
C ASP A 74 -0.29 -33.29 4.81
N ASN A 75 -0.61 -32.75 3.64
CA ASN A 75 -1.93 -32.88 2.97
C ASN A 75 -3.11 -32.18 3.71
N ARG A 76 -2.80 -31.30 4.67
CA ARG A 76 -3.83 -30.45 5.28
C ARG A 76 -4.16 -29.28 4.37
N GLU A 77 -5.44 -28.93 4.27
CA GLU A 77 -5.85 -27.69 3.59
C GLU A 77 -5.52 -26.49 4.47
N GLN A 78 -4.35 -25.93 4.25
CA GLN A 78 -3.96 -24.64 4.80
C GLN A 78 -3.58 -23.75 3.63
N PRO A 79 -4.40 -22.76 3.28
CA PRO A 79 -4.00 -21.78 2.29
C PRO A 79 -2.79 -21.01 2.81
N ILE A 80 -1.70 -21.09 2.07
CA ILE A 80 -0.46 -20.34 2.34
C ILE A 80 -0.27 -19.38 1.17
N LEU A 81 -0.08 -18.11 1.48
CA LEU A 81 0.39 -17.11 0.55
C LEU A 81 1.90 -16.92 0.76
N SER A 82 2.68 -17.26 -0.25
CA SER A 82 4.12 -17.01 -0.27
C SER A 82 4.40 -15.82 -1.16
N ILE A 83 5.12 -14.84 -0.63
CA ILE A 83 5.49 -13.64 -1.37
C ILE A 83 7.01 -13.50 -1.32
N ASP A 84 7.63 -13.45 -2.50
CA ASP A 84 9.05 -13.15 -2.65
C ASP A 84 9.22 -11.66 -2.93
N PHE A 85 10.01 -10.99 -2.09
CA PHE A 85 10.22 -9.55 -2.13
C PHE A 85 11.62 -9.19 -2.62
N PHE A 86 11.75 -7.99 -3.16
CA PHE A 86 13.03 -7.34 -3.43
C PHE A 86 13.05 -5.92 -2.84
N GLU A 87 14.24 -5.43 -2.50
CA GLU A 87 14.40 -4.07 -2.01
C GLU A 87 14.25 -3.07 -3.15
N THR A 88 13.50 -2.01 -2.89
CA THR A 88 13.30 -0.87 -3.75
C THR A 88 13.14 0.40 -2.91
N ASP A 89 12.72 1.49 -3.51
CA ASP A 89 12.43 2.74 -2.83
C ASP A 89 11.24 3.47 -3.46
N TYR A 90 10.68 4.40 -2.70
CA TYR A 90 9.49 5.12 -3.15
C TYR A 90 9.71 5.92 -4.44
N TYR A 91 10.91 6.39 -4.66
CA TYR A 91 11.26 7.16 -5.85
C TYR A 91 11.25 6.30 -7.09
N THR A 92 11.90 5.13 -7.01
CA THR A 92 11.89 4.11 -8.07
C THR A 92 10.46 3.69 -8.41
N HIS A 93 9.63 3.42 -7.39
CA HIS A 93 8.21 3.14 -7.59
C HIS A 93 7.50 4.26 -8.38
N LYS A 94 7.75 5.54 -8.08
CA LYS A 94 7.14 6.65 -8.82
C LYS A 94 7.62 6.76 -10.26
N ILE A 95 8.90 6.51 -10.52
CA ILE A 95 9.45 6.50 -11.88
C ILE A 95 8.82 5.36 -12.70
N ILE A 96 8.78 4.16 -12.14
CA ILE A 96 8.17 3.00 -12.81
C ILE A 96 6.67 3.23 -13.05
N GLY A 97 5.92 3.72 -12.06
CA GLY A 97 4.50 4.04 -12.24
C GLY A 97 4.27 5.03 -13.37
N ARG A 98 5.05 6.13 -13.45
CA ARG A 98 4.95 7.11 -14.54
C ARG A 98 5.33 6.51 -15.90
N LEU A 99 6.30 5.61 -15.95
CA LEU A 99 6.66 4.90 -17.18
C LEU A 99 5.50 4.01 -17.63
N LEU A 100 4.90 3.26 -16.73
CA LEU A 100 3.76 2.38 -17.00
C LEU A 100 2.55 3.16 -17.52
N ASP A 101 2.27 4.32 -16.95
CA ASP A 101 1.23 5.23 -17.42
C ASP A 101 1.52 5.71 -18.86
N LYS A 102 2.77 6.11 -19.16
CA LYS A 102 3.15 6.58 -20.51
C LYS A 102 3.08 5.50 -21.58
N ILE A 103 3.44 4.26 -21.27
CA ILE A 103 3.33 3.14 -22.21
C ILE A 103 1.90 2.58 -22.29
N GLN A 104 0.96 3.12 -21.50
CA GLN A 104 -0.47 2.77 -21.46
C GLN A 104 -0.75 1.28 -21.28
N PHE A 105 0.13 0.55 -20.58
CA PHE A 105 0.01 -0.89 -20.49
C PHE A 105 -0.27 -1.52 -21.87
N ASN A 106 0.42 -1.04 -22.89
CA ASN A 106 0.14 -1.48 -24.26
C ASN A 106 0.37 -2.98 -24.33
N SER A 107 -0.71 -3.71 -24.47
CA SER A 107 -0.73 -5.17 -24.41
C SER A 107 0.30 -5.84 -25.31
N SER A 108 0.69 -5.18 -26.42
CA SER A 108 1.72 -5.71 -27.32
C SER A 108 3.15 -5.65 -26.79
N LEU A 109 3.46 -4.70 -25.91
CA LEU A 109 4.79 -4.60 -25.25
C LEU A 109 4.90 -5.59 -24.09
N VAL A 110 3.82 -5.73 -23.33
CA VAL A 110 3.76 -6.62 -22.16
C VAL A 110 3.71 -8.09 -22.59
N GLN A 111 3.00 -8.43 -23.67
CA GLN A 111 2.82 -9.82 -24.13
C GLN A 111 4.08 -10.50 -24.62
N LYS A 112 5.14 -9.77 -24.98
CA LYS A 112 6.37 -10.36 -25.49
C LYS A 112 7.30 -10.92 -24.44
N ASP A 113 7.29 -10.37 -23.23
CA ASP A 113 8.10 -10.80 -22.11
C ASP A 113 7.38 -10.48 -20.78
N MET A 114 6.32 -11.23 -20.51
CA MET A 114 5.50 -11.06 -19.31
C MET A 114 6.30 -11.27 -18.02
N GLU A 115 7.15 -12.28 -17.99
CA GLU A 115 7.93 -12.62 -16.80
C GLU A 115 8.99 -11.55 -16.50
N GLY A 116 9.75 -11.14 -17.51
CA GLY A 116 10.71 -10.06 -17.39
C GLY A 116 10.06 -8.73 -17.02
N PHE A 117 8.90 -8.43 -17.62
CA PHE A 117 8.14 -7.22 -17.31
C PHE A 117 7.66 -7.19 -15.84
N TYR A 118 7.09 -8.26 -15.33
CA TYR A 118 6.61 -8.30 -13.95
C TYR A 118 7.74 -8.24 -12.93
N SER A 119 8.92 -8.73 -13.25
CA SER A 119 10.08 -8.70 -12.34
C SER A 119 10.52 -7.28 -11.95
N TRP A 120 10.29 -6.27 -12.80
CA TRP A 120 10.68 -4.89 -12.51
C TRP A 120 9.51 -3.92 -12.32
N SER A 121 8.30 -4.27 -12.78
CA SER A 121 7.14 -3.36 -12.73
C SER A 121 6.48 -3.29 -11.35
N ARG A 122 6.61 -4.33 -10.53
CA ARG A 122 5.94 -4.49 -9.24
C ARG A 122 6.75 -3.90 -8.08
N ASN A 123 7.02 -2.61 -8.15
CA ASN A 123 7.94 -1.89 -7.26
C ASN A 123 7.32 -1.36 -5.97
N SER A 124 6.18 -1.85 -5.57
CA SER A 124 5.55 -1.46 -4.31
C SER A 124 4.63 -2.55 -3.82
N PHE A 125 4.68 -2.80 -2.52
CA PHE A 125 3.75 -3.68 -1.84
C PHE A 125 3.09 -2.93 -0.69
N GLY A 126 1.77 -2.93 -0.69
CA GLY A 126 0.95 -2.23 0.28
C GLY A 126 0.04 -3.16 1.07
N ILE A 127 -0.42 -2.67 2.19
CA ILE A 127 -1.39 -3.31 3.06
C ILE A 127 -2.64 -2.44 3.08
N SER A 128 -3.79 -3.04 2.82
CA SER A 128 -5.10 -2.41 2.94
C SER A 128 -5.82 -3.00 4.15
N LEU A 129 -5.83 -2.26 5.24
CA LEU A 129 -6.28 -2.76 6.53
C LEU A 129 -7.66 -2.22 6.91
N ILE A 130 -8.55 -3.11 7.35
CA ILE A 130 -9.82 -2.79 8.01
C ILE A 130 -9.64 -2.98 9.51
N LEU A 131 -9.81 -1.92 10.27
CA LEU A 131 -9.86 -1.94 11.72
C LEU A 131 -11.30 -2.15 12.17
N ILE A 132 -11.55 -3.21 12.94
CA ILE A 132 -12.85 -3.57 13.48
C ILE A 132 -12.94 -3.04 14.90
N ILE A 133 -14.08 -2.44 15.25
CA ILE A 133 -14.41 -1.91 16.58
C ILE A 133 -15.51 -2.80 17.17
N PRO A 134 -15.16 -3.88 17.89
CA PRO A 134 -16.15 -4.85 18.38
C PRO A 134 -17.20 -4.23 19.30
N LYS A 135 -16.78 -3.31 20.18
CA LYS A 135 -17.66 -2.63 21.14
C LYS A 135 -18.84 -1.93 20.48
N ASP A 136 -18.63 -1.35 19.30
CA ASP A 136 -19.66 -0.60 18.57
C ASP A 136 -20.24 -1.37 17.39
N ASN A 137 -19.74 -2.58 17.12
CA ASN A 137 -20.03 -3.38 15.94
C ASN A 137 -19.84 -2.58 14.63
N MET A 138 -18.71 -1.91 14.52
CA MET A 138 -18.37 -1.05 13.39
C MET A 138 -17.02 -1.40 12.80
N ILE A 139 -16.75 -0.93 11.59
CA ILE A 139 -15.42 -0.81 10.99
C ILE A 139 -15.07 0.67 10.86
N LEU A 140 -13.77 0.95 10.84
CA LEU A 140 -13.25 2.29 10.69
C LEU A 140 -12.84 2.54 9.24
N LEU A 141 -13.23 3.67 8.69
CA LEU A 141 -12.67 4.23 7.46
C LEU A 141 -12.02 5.57 7.78
N THR A 142 -11.15 6.02 6.90
CA THR A 142 -10.45 7.30 7.04
C THR A 142 -10.72 8.21 5.86
N LYS A 143 -10.70 9.51 6.10
CA LYS A 143 -10.74 10.52 5.05
C LYS A 143 -9.42 11.27 5.03
N ARG A 144 -8.75 11.28 3.88
CA ARG A 144 -7.45 11.95 3.77
C ARG A 144 -7.55 13.46 3.87
N SER A 145 -6.50 14.05 4.46
CA SER A 145 -6.34 15.49 4.59
C SER A 145 -5.88 16.10 3.26
N LYS A 146 -6.29 17.35 3.00
CA LYS A 146 -5.71 18.16 1.91
C LYS A 146 -4.21 18.43 2.07
N LYS A 147 -3.68 18.24 3.27
CA LYS A 147 -2.27 18.43 3.61
C LYS A 147 -1.44 17.16 3.43
N ALA A 148 -2.10 16.01 3.23
CA ALA A 148 -1.38 14.77 2.99
C ALA A 148 -0.44 14.95 1.80
N ALA A 149 0.82 14.64 2.02
CA ALA A 149 1.80 14.60 0.96
C ALA A 149 1.35 13.55 -0.06
N PHE A 150 1.60 13.78 -1.34
CA PHE A 150 1.52 12.74 -2.38
C PHE A 150 0.19 12.33 -2.97
N THR A 151 -0.95 12.83 -2.55
CA THR A 151 -2.21 12.38 -3.13
C THR A 151 -2.82 13.41 -4.05
N GLU A 152 -3.04 13.01 -5.29
CA GLU A 152 -3.98 13.66 -6.18
C GLU A 152 -5.41 13.52 -5.65
N ASP A 153 -5.65 12.48 -4.84
CA ASP A 153 -6.92 12.05 -4.26
C ASP A 153 -7.19 12.69 -2.89
N LYS A 154 -7.04 14.01 -2.80
CA LYS A 154 -7.31 14.76 -1.56
C LYS A 154 -8.78 14.64 -1.17
N GLU A 155 -9.03 14.40 0.12
CA GLU A 155 -10.36 14.23 0.71
C GLU A 155 -11.10 12.93 0.30
N TRP A 156 -10.43 12.00 -0.37
CA TRP A 156 -11.01 10.70 -0.64
C TRP A 156 -11.12 9.82 0.61
N ILE A 157 -12.02 8.85 0.52
CA ILE A 157 -12.25 7.86 1.57
C ILE A 157 -11.33 6.68 1.33
N TYR A 158 -10.65 6.26 2.38
CA TYR A 158 -9.73 5.13 2.42
C TYR A 158 -10.19 4.10 3.46
N VAL A 159 -9.66 2.90 3.38
CA VAL A 159 -9.73 1.94 4.49
C VAL A 159 -9.07 2.50 5.75
N SER A 160 -9.13 1.78 6.84
CA SER A 160 -8.63 2.27 8.13
C SER A 160 -7.18 2.71 8.09
N VAL A 161 -6.33 1.91 7.44
CA VAL A 161 -4.89 2.14 7.26
C VAL A 161 -4.46 1.64 5.89
N THR A 162 -3.64 2.41 5.21
CA THR A 162 -2.94 1.98 3.99
C THR A 162 -1.45 2.18 4.18
N GLU A 163 -0.72 1.09 4.33
CA GLU A 163 0.68 1.11 4.68
C GLU A 163 1.53 0.36 3.65
N ALA A 164 2.74 0.80 3.42
CA ALA A 164 3.74 0.09 2.64
C ALA A 164 4.75 -0.61 3.55
N LEU A 165 5.26 -1.76 3.13
CA LEU A 165 6.38 -2.38 3.82
C LEU A 165 7.62 -1.49 3.72
N SER A 166 8.32 -1.34 4.83
CA SER A 166 9.53 -0.54 4.96
C SER A 166 10.69 -1.35 5.57
N GLU A 167 11.88 -0.78 5.58
CA GLU A 167 13.06 -1.40 6.17
C GLU A 167 12.94 -1.68 7.68
N THR A 168 12.00 -1.05 8.37
CA THR A 168 11.74 -1.26 9.81
C THR A 168 10.86 -2.47 10.09
N ASP A 169 10.25 -3.04 9.05
CA ASP A 169 9.27 -4.13 9.18
C ASP A 169 9.90 -5.51 8.95
N PHE A 170 11.20 -5.64 9.21
CA PHE A 170 11.87 -6.93 9.12
C PHE A 170 11.92 -7.63 10.47
N ASP A 171 11.80 -8.94 10.44
CA ASP A 171 12.06 -9.78 11.59
C ASP A 171 13.57 -9.80 11.89
N GLU A 172 13.94 -9.50 13.13
CA GLU A 172 15.35 -9.35 13.51
C GLU A 172 16.14 -10.67 13.52
N GLU A 173 15.45 -11.79 13.70
CA GLU A 173 16.10 -13.10 13.78
C GLU A 173 16.27 -13.72 12.39
N THR A 174 15.25 -13.60 11.55
CA THR A 174 15.24 -14.23 10.21
C THR A 174 15.69 -13.30 9.10
N GLY A 175 15.63 -11.97 9.33
CA GLY A 175 15.87 -10.97 8.29
C GLY A 175 14.77 -10.94 7.21
N ALA A 176 13.65 -11.60 7.43
CA ALA A 176 12.52 -11.63 6.50
C ALA A 176 11.55 -10.47 6.76
N PRO A 177 10.86 -9.96 5.72
CA PRO A 177 9.80 -8.98 5.89
C PRO A 177 8.66 -9.54 6.76
N ASP A 178 8.23 -8.77 7.74
CA ASP A 178 7.12 -9.10 8.64
C ASP A 178 5.93 -8.17 8.36
N ILE A 179 4.94 -8.69 7.65
CA ILE A 179 3.73 -7.94 7.30
C ILE A 179 2.94 -7.55 8.55
N SER A 180 3.00 -8.34 9.63
CA SER A 180 2.30 -8.02 10.89
C SER A 180 2.93 -6.81 11.57
N LYS A 181 4.27 -6.69 11.56
CA LYS A 181 4.95 -5.47 12.06
C LYS A 181 4.51 -4.22 11.30
N ALA A 182 4.42 -4.31 9.96
CA ALA A 182 3.94 -3.18 9.16
C ALA A 182 2.49 -2.80 9.50
N VAL A 183 1.61 -3.79 9.74
CA VAL A 183 0.23 -3.54 10.20
C VAL A 183 0.22 -2.77 11.51
N PHE A 184 0.97 -3.23 12.52
CA PHE A 184 0.99 -2.58 13.84
C PHE A 184 1.62 -1.19 13.79
N ARG A 185 2.69 -1.02 13.03
CA ARG A 185 3.32 0.28 12.80
C ARG A 185 2.35 1.26 12.12
N GLY A 186 1.72 0.87 11.02
CA GLY A 186 0.77 1.72 10.30
C GLY A 186 -0.42 2.15 11.17
N ILE A 187 -0.98 1.24 11.98
CA ILE A 187 -2.05 1.58 12.94
C ILE A 187 -1.56 2.62 13.97
N GLN A 188 -0.34 2.45 14.47
CA GLN A 188 0.21 3.37 15.46
C GLN A 188 0.53 4.74 14.84
N GLU A 189 1.12 4.77 13.64
CA GLU A 189 1.53 6.01 12.97
C GLU A 189 0.32 6.81 12.45
N GLU A 190 -0.65 6.14 11.83
CA GLU A 190 -1.82 6.82 11.24
C GLU A 190 -2.93 7.12 12.27
N LEU A 191 -3.18 6.19 13.20
CA LEU A 191 -4.31 6.27 14.13
C LEU A 191 -3.92 6.53 15.60
N GLY A 192 -2.63 6.49 15.93
CA GLY A 192 -2.16 6.66 17.32
C GLY A 192 -2.54 5.50 18.25
N ILE A 193 -3.03 4.40 17.71
CA ILE A 193 -3.46 3.22 18.47
C ILE A 193 -2.25 2.32 18.71
N LYS A 194 -1.99 1.99 19.95
CA LYS A 194 -0.86 1.12 20.34
C LYS A 194 -1.22 -0.36 20.20
N GLU A 195 -0.22 -1.20 19.94
CA GLU A 195 -0.40 -2.65 19.77
C GLU A 195 -1.17 -3.30 20.94
N ILE A 196 -0.91 -2.90 22.18
CA ILE A 196 -1.62 -3.41 23.38
C ILE A 196 -3.14 -3.13 23.34
N GLN A 197 -3.59 -2.23 22.50
CA GLN A 197 -5.01 -1.89 22.30
C GLN A 197 -5.67 -2.70 21.18
N LEU A 198 -4.90 -3.60 20.56
CA LEU A 198 -5.34 -4.49 19.48
C LEU A 198 -5.46 -5.93 20.01
N LYS A 199 -6.33 -6.70 19.38
CA LYS A 199 -6.39 -8.15 19.54
C LYS A 199 -5.53 -8.79 18.46
N SER A 200 -4.23 -8.94 18.70
CA SER A 200 -3.26 -9.41 17.70
C SER A 200 -3.58 -10.79 17.12
N ASP A 201 -4.23 -11.66 17.90
CA ASP A 201 -4.70 -12.97 17.47
C ASP A 201 -5.87 -12.94 16.48
N THR A 202 -6.50 -11.79 16.30
CA THR A 202 -7.56 -11.56 15.30
C THR A 202 -7.05 -11.02 13.98
N LEU A 203 -5.75 -10.78 13.84
CA LEU A 203 -5.18 -10.36 12.55
C LEU A 203 -5.43 -11.44 11.49
N ARG A 204 -6.04 -11.05 10.38
CA ARG A 204 -6.35 -11.94 9.26
C ARG A 204 -5.92 -11.28 7.96
N PHE A 205 -5.30 -12.07 7.09
CA PHE A 205 -5.01 -11.71 5.72
C PHE A 205 -5.96 -12.46 4.80
N TYR A 206 -6.49 -11.79 3.79
CA TYR A 206 -7.56 -12.35 2.95
C TYR A 206 -7.10 -12.63 1.53
N GLU A 207 -6.76 -11.59 0.81
CA GLU A 207 -6.49 -11.63 -0.62
C GLU A 207 -5.33 -10.70 -0.96
N SER A 208 -4.58 -11.08 -1.99
CA SER A 208 -3.64 -10.16 -2.66
C SER A 208 -4.25 -9.71 -3.98
N PHE A 209 -3.96 -8.46 -4.35
CA PHE A 209 -4.41 -7.88 -5.62
C PHE A 209 -3.42 -6.83 -6.12
N TYR A 210 -3.42 -6.63 -7.43
CA TYR A 210 -2.64 -5.58 -8.06
C TYR A 210 -3.53 -4.40 -8.42
N GLU A 211 -3.20 -3.22 -7.91
CA GLU A 211 -3.91 -1.98 -8.23
C GLU A 211 -3.28 -1.31 -9.45
N THR A 212 -3.95 -1.38 -10.58
CA THR A 212 -3.43 -0.91 -11.86
C THR A 212 -3.21 0.61 -11.93
N LYS A 213 -4.05 1.40 -11.26
CA LYS A 213 -3.95 2.86 -11.25
C LYS A 213 -2.68 3.38 -10.55
N PHE A 214 -2.21 2.67 -9.54
CA PHE A 214 -1.05 3.07 -8.74
C PHE A 214 0.13 2.11 -8.88
N HIS A 215 -0.02 1.09 -9.73
CA HIS A 215 1.02 0.08 -10.01
C HIS A 215 1.57 -0.56 -8.73
N GLN A 216 0.66 -0.97 -7.85
CA GLN A 216 1.00 -1.46 -6.52
C GLN A 216 0.36 -2.82 -6.25
N ASP A 217 1.16 -3.77 -5.77
CA ASP A 217 0.63 -4.98 -5.14
C ASP A 217 0.13 -4.67 -3.74
N ASN A 218 -0.97 -5.28 -3.36
CA ASN A 218 -1.58 -5.07 -2.06
C ASN A 218 -2.07 -6.38 -1.45
N ILE A 219 -2.12 -6.41 -0.13
CA ILE A 219 -2.81 -7.45 0.63
C ILE A 219 -3.93 -6.84 1.46
N VAL A 220 -5.09 -7.50 1.44
CA VAL A 220 -6.23 -7.13 2.28
C VAL A 220 -6.06 -7.77 3.65
N ALA A 221 -6.21 -6.97 4.70
CA ALA A 221 -6.15 -7.44 6.08
C ALA A 221 -7.27 -6.86 6.94
N SER A 222 -7.57 -7.52 8.05
CA SER A 222 -8.37 -6.95 9.14
C SER A 222 -7.80 -7.31 10.49
N ILE A 223 -8.09 -6.47 11.48
CA ILE A 223 -7.76 -6.71 12.89
C ILE A 223 -8.82 -6.07 13.79
N GLU A 224 -9.06 -6.67 14.95
CA GLU A 224 -9.97 -6.12 15.96
C GLU A 224 -9.25 -5.27 16.99
N LEU A 225 -9.91 -4.19 17.39
CA LEU A 225 -9.58 -3.47 18.61
C LEU A 225 -9.93 -4.27 19.86
N SER A 226 -9.28 -3.92 20.95
CA SER A 226 -9.73 -4.33 22.28
C SER A 226 -11.19 -3.88 22.52
N GLU A 227 -11.99 -4.72 23.16
CA GLU A 227 -13.40 -4.44 23.51
C GLU A 227 -13.59 -3.24 24.44
N THR A 228 -12.51 -2.71 24.99
CA THR A 228 -12.54 -1.53 25.87
C THR A 228 -12.65 -0.23 25.06
N LEU A 229 -12.22 -0.22 23.80
CA LEU A 229 -12.18 0.96 22.94
C LEU A 229 -13.45 1.08 22.09
N SER A 230 -14.01 2.28 22.06
CA SER A 230 -15.10 2.67 21.20
C SER A 230 -14.63 3.57 20.05
N PHE A 231 -15.48 3.78 19.04
CA PHE A 231 -15.23 4.76 18.00
C PHE A 231 -14.95 6.16 18.56
N LYS A 232 -15.68 6.55 19.63
CA LYS A 232 -15.46 7.84 20.28
C LYS A 232 -14.05 7.99 20.84
N ASP A 233 -13.52 6.94 21.45
CA ASP A 233 -12.16 6.95 22.00
C ASP A 233 -11.11 7.14 20.90
N ILE A 234 -11.30 6.52 19.71
CA ILE A 234 -10.42 6.68 18.55
C ILE A 234 -10.51 8.10 18.00
N ALA A 235 -11.71 8.63 17.82
CA ALA A 235 -11.91 9.98 17.32
C ALA A 235 -11.26 11.04 18.23
N GLU A 236 -11.28 10.81 19.56
CA GLU A 236 -10.59 11.68 20.52
C GLU A 236 -9.06 11.57 20.44
N LEU A 237 -8.51 10.38 20.17
CA LEU A 237 -7.07 10.19 19.96
C LEU A 237 -6.59 10.98 18.74
N LEU A 238 -7.25 10.81 17.61
CA LEU A 238 -6.93 11.53 16.36
C LEU A 238 -6.97 13.05 16.54
N ALA A 239 -7.96 13.55 17.28
CA ALA A 239 -8.10 14.97 17.56
C ALA A 239 -6.93 15.54 18.38
N LYS A 240 -6.30 14.74 19.26
CA LYS A 240 -5.16 15.16 20.09
C LYS A 240 -3.85 15.23 19.31
N ASP A 241 -3.60 14.27 18.44
CA ASP A 241 -2.29 14.12 17.79
C ASP A 241 -2.15 14.87 16.47
N LYS A 242 -3.26 15.47 15.95
CA LYS A 242 -3.27 16.29 14.72
C LYS A 242 -2.51 15.65 13.56
N PHE A 243 -2.79 14.40 13.27
CA PHE A 243 -2.17 13.71 12.14
C PHE A 243 -2.40 14.49 10.85
N MET A 244 -1.32 14.80 10.16
CA MET A 244 -1.40 15.62 8.94
C MET A 244 -2.03 14.86 7.78
N GLU A 245 -2.06 13.53 7.84
CA GLU A 245 -2.54 12.69 6.74
C GLU A 245 -4.04 12.41 6.80
N ILE A 246 -4.60 12.24 7.99
CA ILE A 246 -6.01 11.95 8.19
C ILE A 246 -6.75 13.22 8.61
N LYS A 247 -7.82 13.54 7.87
CA LYS A 247 -8.71 14.66 8.19
C LYS A 247 -9.81 14.24 9.15
N ASP A 248 -10.35 13.04 8.93
CA ASP A 248 -11.54 12.55 9.63
C ASP A 248 -11.59 11.03 9.64
N VAL A 249 -12.32 10.46 10.57
CA VAL A 249 -12.62 9.04 10.66
C VAL A 249 -14.10 8.79 10.50
N ILE A 250 -14.45 7.76 9.74
CA ILE A 250 -15.84 7.43 9.39
C ILE A 250 -16.17 6.06 9.97
N PRO A 251 -17.10 5.98 10.94
CA PRO A 251 -17.61 4.70 11.41
C PRO A 251 -18.60 4.14 10.40
N LEU A 252 -18.46 2.87 10.07
CA LEU A 252 -19.37 2.15 9.20
C LEU A 252 -19.85 0.88 9.91
N PRO A 253 -21.17 0.64 10.01
CA PRO A 253 -21.68 -0.59 10.61
C PRO A 253 -21.11 -1.85 9.94
N LYS A 254 -20.66 -2.81 10.77
CA LYS A 254 -20.07 -4.06 10.30
C LYS A 254 -21.15 -5.04 9.83
N ASN A 255 -21.81 -4.72 8.72
CA ASN A 255 -22.75 -5.62 8.06
C ASN A 255 -22.77 -5.40 6.54
N LYS A 256 -23.09 -6.46 5.80
CA LYS A 256 -23.05 -6.49 4.33
C LYS A 256 -23.86 -5.37 3.67
N LYS A 257 -25.08 -5.16 4.14
CA LYS A 257 -26.01 -4.19 3.54
C LYS A 257 -25.52 -2.75 3.68
N GLU A 258 -25.06 -2.38 4.88
CA GLU A 258 -24.56 -1.03 5.14
C GLU A 258 -23.25 -0.76 4.37
N ILE A 259 -22.35 -1.75 4.30
CA ILE A 259 -21.10 -1.63 3.54
C ILE A 259 -21.42 -1.47 2.05
N ALA A 260 -22.26 -2.32 1.46
CA ALA A 260 -22.66 -2.22 0.06
C ALA A 260 -23.32 -0.87 -0.26
N THR A 261 -24.25 -0.44 0.60
CA THR A 261 -24.92 0.87 0.44
C THR A 261 -23.93 2.03 0.55
N PHE A 262 -22.94 1.91 1.43
CA PHE A 262 -21.90 2.93 1.59
C PHE A 262 -21.01 3.02 0.35
N ILE A 263 -20.59 1.89 -0.21
CA ILE A 263 -19.80 1.84 -1.46
C ILE A 263 -20.61 2.53 -2.57
N GLU A 264 -21.84 2.08 -2.82
CA GLU A 264 -22.70 2.61 -3.89
C GLU A 264 -22.86 4.14 -3.82
N LYS A 265 -22.96 4.70 -2.62
CA LYS A 265 -23.13 6.15 -2.42
C LYS A 265 -21.85 6.97 -2.54
N ASN A 266 -20.69 6.36 -2.35
CA ASN A 266 -19.43 7.08 -2.19
C ASN A 266 -18.32 6.62 -3.18
N GLU A 267 -18.59 5.70 -4.13
CA GLU A 267 -17.58 5.12 -5.00
C GLU A 267 -16.74 6.17 -5.75
N GLU A 268 -17.35 7.28 -6.19
CA GLU A 268 -16.66 8.37 -6.87
C GLU A 268 -15.64 9.11 -5.96
N GLN A 269 -15.76 8.97 -4.65
CA GLN A 269 -14.86 9.54 -3.64
C GLN A 269 -13.99 8.48 -2.96
N MET A 270 -13.95 7.27 -3.51
CA MET A 270 -13.18 6.16 -2.97
C MET A 270 -12.11 5.70 -3.94
N ARG A 271 -10.96 5.36 -3.40
CA ARG A 271 -9.92 4.68 -4.17
C ARG A 271 -10.38 3.26 -4.52
N SER A 272 -10.05 2.77 -5.71
CA SER A 272 -10.36 1.39 -6.14
C SER A 272 -9.90 0.33 -5.14
N GLN A 273 -8.72 0.52 -4.56
CA GLN A 273 -8.19 -0.29 -3.45
C GLN A 273 -9.16 -0.35 -2.26
N THR A 274 -9.76 0.78 -1.87
CA THR A 274 -10.72 0.84 -0.74
C THR A 274 -11.97 0.05 -1.05
N ILE A 275 -12.52 0.21 -2.27
CA ILE A 275 -13.72 -0.51 -2.72
C ILE A 275 -13.44 -2.01 -2.69
N PHE A 276 -12.36 -2.47 -3.34
CA PHE A 276 -11.98 -3.87 -3.37
C PHE A 276 -11.79 -4.46 -1.97
N THR A 277 -11.15 -3.72 -1.07
CA THR A 277 -10.91 -4.16 0.30
C THR A 277 -12.21 -4.32 1.09
N LEU A 278 -13.16 -3.40 0.93
CA LEU A 278 -14.48 -3.48 1.55
C LEU A 278 -15.30 -4.65 1.00
N GLU A 279 -15.26 -4.87 -0.31
CA GLU A 279 -15.93 -6.00 -0.96
C GLU A 279 -15.35 -7.35 -0.48
N SER A 280 -14.00 -7.46 -0.45
CA SER A 280 -13.31 -8.64 0.06
C SER A 280 -13.65 -8.93 1.52
N PHE A 281 -13.75 -7.89 2.34
CA PHE A 281 -14.15 -8.01 3.74
C PHE A 281 -15.62 -8.42 3.89
N MET A 282 -16.51 -7.80 3.09
CA MET A 282 -17.94 -8.04 3.12
C MET A 282 -18.30 -9.50 2.80
N VAL A 283 -17.58 -10.13 1.86
CA VAL A 283 -17.79 -11.56 1.50
C VAL A 283 -17.56 -12.48 2.71
N ARG A 284 -16.73 -12.08 3.65
CA ARG A 284 -16.34 -12.88 4.83
C ARG A 284 -17.16 -12.59 6.07
N LEU A 285 -18.05 -11.62 6.03
CA LEU A 285 -19.01 -11.42 7.09
C LEU A 285 -20.06 -12.52 7.07
N GLU A 286 -20.40 -13.04 8.24
CA GLU A 286 -21.58 -13.92 8.40
C GLU A 286 -22.86 -13.15 8.09
N GLU A 287 -23.92 -13.85 7.70
CA GLU A 287 -25.23 -13.24 7.43
C GLU A 287 -25.89 -12.72 8.69
#